data_2b0e55b918ed2fe4b79521d38eb6de03
#
_entry.id   2b0e55b918ed2fe4b79521d38eb6de03
#
_cell.length_a   1.000
_cell.length_b   1.000
_cell.length_c   1.000
_cell.angle_alpha   90.00
_cell.angle_beta   90.00
_cell.angle_gamma   90.00
#
_symmetry.space_group_name_H-M   'P 1'
#
loop_
_entity.id
_entity.type
_entity.pdbx_description
1 polymer ?
#
loop_
_entity_poly.entity_id
_entity_poly.type
_entity_poly.pdbx_seq_one_letter_code
_entity_poly.pdbx_strand_id
1 'polypeptide(L)'
;MWHHNNTQQFEVPESAIAFIYRITNLTNDKFYIGRKMLLSNRKKKLTLKEKTLEGNSRKKFKREIKSTNWENYWGSNDELLNDIKELGEDKFKREILIFTTNKTDTSFWEMAIQIKEDVLFKNSYNRHIANTKFFKGKVTDIFG
;
A
#
# COMPACT_ATOMS: atom_id res chain seq x y z
N MET A 1 10.17 3.12 11.57
CA MET A 1 10.18 1.67 11.25
C MET A 1 8.78 1.10 11.23
N TRP A 2 8.57 0.08 10.40
CA TRP A 2 7.31 -0.62 10.36
C TRP A 2 7.12 -1.54 11.56
N HIS A 3 5.86 -1.70 12.00
CA HIS A 3 5.45 -2.67 12.99
C HIS A 3 4.58 -3.75 12.33
N HIS A 4 4.67 -4.96 12.81
CA HIS A 4 3.75 -6.04 12.47
C HIS A 4 3.51 -6.87 13.73
N ASN A 5 2.25 -7.12 14.06
CA ASN A 5 1.86 -7.76 15.32
C ASN A 5 2.50 -7.10 16.55
N ASN A 6 2.50 -5.75 16.56
CA ASN A 6 3.04 -4.91 17.64
C ASN A 6 4.56 -5.04 17.85
N THR A 7 5.31 -5.52 16.86
CA THR A 7 6.77 -5.62 16.93
C THR A 7 7.43 -5.03 15.70
N GLN A 8 8.60 -4.44 15.89
CA GLN A 8 9.47 -3.98 14.80
C GLN A 8 10.34 -5.10 14.25
N GLN A 9 10.43 -6.24 14.95
CA GLN A 9 11.17 -7.41 14.53
C GLN A 9 10.20 -8.43 13.95
N PHE A 10 10.14 -8.52 12.63
CA PHE A 10 9.28 -9.45 11.92
C PHE A 10 9.93 -9.86 10.60
N GLU A 11 9.51 -10.98 10.08
CA GLU A 11 9.94 -11.45 8.78
C GLU A 11 8.83 -11.25 7.75
N VAL A 12 9.21 -10.80 6.56
CA VAL A 12 8.28 -10.73 5.43
C VAL A 12 8.12 -12.15 4.88
N PRO A 13 6.89 -12.68 4.79
CA PRO A 13 6.68 -14.01 4.20
C PRO A 13 7.24 -14.07 2.78
N GLU A 14 7.90 -15.19 2.45
CA GLU A 14 8.55 -15.37 1.15
C GLU A 14 7.56 -15.22 -0.01
N SER A 15 6.34 -15.71 0.17
CA SER A 15 5.29 -15.65 -0.86
C SER A 15 4.57 -14.31 -0.94
N ALA A 16 4.84 -13.36 -0.04
CA ALA A 16 4.13 -12.09 -0.01
C ALA A 16 4.52 -11.20 -1.19
N ILE A 17 3.54 -10.59 -1.83
CA ILE A 17 3.77 -9.59 -2.89
C ILE A 17 3.40 -8.18 -2.48
N ALA A 18 2.60 -8.04 -1.43
CA ALA A 18 2.08 -6.76 -0.96
C ALA A 18 1.67 -6.85 0.50
N PHE A 19 1.35 -5.72 1.08
CA PHE A 19 0.75 -5.65 2.39
C PHE A 19 -0.28 -4.53 2.48
N ILE A 20 -1.22 -4.68 3.40
CA ILE A 20 -2.16 -3.64 3.80
C ILE A 20 -1.61 -3.02 5.07
N TYR A 21 -1.60 -1.71 5.15
CA TYR A 21 -0.99 -0.99 6.25
C TYR A 21 -1.92 0.05 6.86
N ARG A 22 -1.59 0.43 8.09
CA ARG A 22 -2.19 1.55 8.79
C ARG A 22 -1.07 2.49 9.25
N ILE A 23 -1.20 3.76 8.95
CA ILE A 23 -0.32 4.82 9.47
C ILE A 23 -1.17 5.70 10.38
N THR A 24 -0.73 5.84 11.62
CA THR A 24 -1.46 6.60 12.64
C THR A 24 -0.66 7.81 13.07
N ASN A 25 -1.31 8.98 13.05
CA ASN A 25 -0.78 10.20 13.65
C ASN A 25 -1.00 10.11 15.15
N LEU A 26 0.08 9.96 15.91
CA LEU A 26 0.00 9.76 17.36
C LEU A 26 -0.41 11.02 18.14
N THR A 27 -0.42 12.18 17.49
CA THR A 27 -0.84 13.44 18.14
C THR A 27 -2.35 13.62 18.20
N ASN A 28 -3.11 12.98 17.29
CA ASN A 28 -4.56 13.17 17.19
C ASN A 28 -5.33 11.88 16.81
N ASP A 29 -4.65 10.75 16.75
CA ASP A 29 -5.19 9.44 16.37
C ASP A 29 -5.76 9.35 14.96
N LYS A 30 -5.50 10.35 14.11
CA LYS A 30 -5.92 10.33 12.71
C LYS A 30 -5.11 9.28 11.95
N PHE A 31 -5.79 8.46 11.15
CA PHE A 31 -5.15 7.30 10.53
C PHE A 31 -5.42 7.22 9.02
N TYR A 32 -4.58 6.45 8.36
CA TYR A 32 -4.70 6.13 6.94
C TYR A 32 -4.49 4.64 6.71
N ILE A 33 -5.37 4.01 5.94
CA ILE A 33 -5.25 2.61 5.55
C ILE A 33 -5.06 2.54 4.04
N GLY A 34 -4.01 1.85 3.61
CA GLY A 34 -3.68 1.68 2.21
C GLY A 34 -2.96 0.38 1.94
N ARG A 35 -2.51 0.22 0.72
CA ARG A 35 -1.69 -0.93 0.31
C ARG A 35 -0.33 -0.48 -0.20
N LYS A 36 0.65 -1.37 -0.09
CA LYS A 36 1.96 -1.19 -0.69
C LYS A 36 2.43 -2.50 -1.30
N MET A 37 2.85 -2.45 -2.55
CA MET A 37 3.45 -3.58 -3.21
C MET A 37 4.89 -3.76 -2.71
N LEU A 38 5.24 -4.99 -2.35
CA LEU A 38 6.62 -5.35 -2.01
C LEU A 38 7.48 -5.51 -3.25
N LEU A 39 6.85 -5.97 -4.34
CA LEU A 39 7.49 -6.23 -5.61
C LEU A 39 6.83 -5.40 -6.70
N SER A 40 7.63 -4.86 -7.59
CA SER A 40 7.13 -4.21 -8.79
C SER A 40 7.44 -5.09 -10.00
N ASN A 41 6.47 -5.18 -10.90
CA ASN A 41 6.58 -5.91 -12.14
C ASN A 41 6.47 -4.91 -13.28
N ARG A 42 7.57 -4.64 -13.96
CA ARG A 42 7.61 -3.65 -15.04
C ARG A 42 8.19 -4.24 -16.32
N LYS A 43 7.80 -3.66 -17.44
CA LYS A 43 8.35 -4.00 -18.75
C LYS A 43 9.70 -3.32 -18.93
N LYS A 44 10.68 -4.08 -19.38
CA LYS A 44 12.00 -3.57 -19.75
C LYS A 44 12.24 -3.92 -21.22
N LYS A 45 12.73 -2.96 -22.01
CA LYS A 45 13.06 -3.18 -23.41
C LYS A 45 14.17 -4.22 -23.52
N LEU A 46 13.97 -5.25 -24.36
CA LEU A 46 14.98 -6.29 -24.58
C LEU A 46 16.17 -5.70 -25.33
N THR A 47 17.38 -6.06 -24.87
CA THR A 47 18.61 -5.80 -25.64
C THR A 47 18.67 -6.73 -26.85
N LEU A 48 19.48 -6.39 -27.83
CA LEU A 48 19.68 -7.22 -29.02
C LEU A 48 20.17 -8.62 -28.65
N LYS A 49 21.09 -8.71 -27.68
CA LYS A 49 21.60 -9.98 -27.15
C LYS A 49 20.48 -10.84 -26.55
N GLU A 50 19.60 -10.24 -25.77
CA GLU A 50 18.46 -10.94 -25.15
C GLU A 50 17.49 -11.46 -26.20
N LYS A 51 17.19 -10.67 -27.24
CA LYS A 51 16.35 -11.10 -28.36
C LYS A 51 16.94 -12.32 -29.08
N THR A 52 18.24 -12.33 -29.29
CA THR A 52 18.96 -13.42 -29.96
C THR A 52 18.92 -14.69 -29.12
N LEU A 53 19.15 -14.59 -27.80
CA LEU A 53 19.13 -15.75 -26.88
C LEU A 53 17.76 -16.39 -26.79
N GLU A 54 16.69 -15.59 -26.81
CA GLU A 54 15.33 -16.11 -26.76
C GLU A 54 14.82 -16.66 -28.07
N GLY A 55 15.58 -16.46 -29.19
CA GLY A 55 15.18 -16.91 -30.50
C GLY A 55 13.92 -16.26 -31.04
N ASN A 56 13.50 -15.13 -30.47
CA ASN A 56 12.25 -14.45 -30.82
C ASN A 56 12.48 -12.97 -31.08
N SER A 57 12.73 -12.64 -32.35
CA SER A 57 12.98 -11.29 -32.80
C SER A 57 11.77 -10.34 -32.68
N ARG A 58 10.56 -10.87 -32.50
CA ARG A 58 9.34 -10.08 -32.36
C ARG A 58 9.09 -9.60 -30.94
N LYS A 59 9.66 -10.26 -29.94
CA LYS A 59 9.52 -9.86 -28.55
C LYS A 59 10.36 -8.62 -28.29
N LYS A 60 9.71 -7.53 -27.93
CA LYS A 60 10.39 -6.23 -27.72
C LYS A 60 10.68 -5.93 -26.25
N PHE A 61 9.97 -6.57 -25.34
CA PHE A 61 10.03 -6.28 -23.89
C PHE A 61 10.10 -7.59 -23.10
N LYS A 62 10.74 -7.52 -21.96
CA LYS A 62 10.69 -8.57 -20.92
C LYS A 62 10.09 -7.99 -19.65
N ARG A 63 9.56 -8.86 -18.80
CA ARG A 63 9.12 -8.47 -17.47
C ARG A 63 10.30 -8.55 -16.51
N GLU A 64 10.45 -7.54 -15.68
CA GLU A 64 11.45 -7.46 -14.63
C GLU A 64 10.75 -7.30 -13.29
N ILE A 65 11.05 -8.20 -12.34
CA ILE A 65 10.52 -8.15 -10.99
C ILE A 65 11.59 -7.54 -10.09
N LYS A 66 11.25 -6.43 -9.43
CA LYS A 66 12.15 -5.73 -8.49
C LYS A 66 11.46 -5.50 -7.17
N SER A 67 12.26 -5.50 -6.11
CA SER A 67 11.82 -5.03 -4.81
C SER A 67 11.51 -3.54 -4.88
N THR A 68 10.43 -3.12 -4.25
CA THR A 68 10.08 -1.70 -4.12
C THR A 68 10.82 -1.10 -2.92
N ASN A 69 10.76 0.22 -2.79
CA ASN A 69 11.32 0.91 -1.62
C ASN A 69 10.30 1.00 -0.48
N TRP A 70 9.67 -0.13 -0.15
CA TRP A 70 8.60 -0.19 0.84
C TRP A 70 9.06 0.17 2.26
N GLU A 71 10.32 -0.10 2.60
CA GLU A 71 10.85 0.18 3.94
C GLU A 71 10.77 1.67 4.28
N ASN A 72 10.90 2.55 3.28
CA ASN A 72 10.87 4.00 3.43
C ASN A 72 9.54 4.64 3.01
N TYR A 73 8.52 3.83 2.74
CA TYR A 73 7.24 4.31 2.24
C TYR A 73 6.35 4.84 3.37
N TRP A 74 5.77 6.01 3.15
CA TRP A 74 4.91 6.71 4.11
C TRP A 74 3.50 6.99 3.59
N GLY A 75 3.07 6.25 2.58
CA GLY A 75 1.76 6.43 1.98
C GLY A 75 1.77 7.36 0.77
N SER A 76 0.59 7.50 0.17
CA SER A 76 0.40 8.33 -1.03
C SER A 76 -0.62 9.45 -0.84
N ASN A 77 -1.15 9.61 0.37
CA ASN A 77 -2.15 10.65 0.69
C ASN A 77 -1.44 11.97 0.98
N ASP A 78 -1.82 13.04 0.27
CA ASP A 78 -1.16 14.33 0.37
C ASP A 78 -1.29 14.97 1.75
N GLU A 79 -2.47 14.87 2.37
CA GLU A 79 -2.70 15.41 3.72
C GLU A 79 -1.84 14.69 4.76
N LEU A 80 -1.76 13.36 4.69
CA LEU A 80 -0.90 12.56 5.55
C LEU A 80 0.56 12.94 5.38
N LEU A 81 1.05 13.00 4.14
CA LEU A 81 2.45 13.35 3.85
C LEU A 81 2.80 14.75 4.33
N ASN A 82 1.87 15.69 4.20
CA ASN A 82 2.07 17.05 4.71
C ASN A 82 2.17 17.08 6.24
N ASP A 83 1.32 16.34 6.94
CA ASP A 83 1.37 16.25 8.40
C ASP A 83 2.67 15.58 8.87
N ILE A 84 3.15 14.56 8.17
CA ILE A 84 4.44 13.91 8.48
C ILE A 84 5.59 14.91 8.33
N LYS A 85 5.56 15.72 7.28
CA LYS A 85 6.57 16.74 7.02
C LYS A 85 6.58 17.81 8.13
N GLU A 86 5.42 18.24 8.60
CA GLU A 86 5.29 19.28 9.61
C GLU A 86 5.60 18.77 11.02
N LEU A 87 5.13 17.59 11.37
CA LEU A 87 5.22 17.05 12.74
C LEU A 87 6.45 16.19 12.97
N GLY A 88 7.00 15.59 11.90
CA GLY A 88 8.11 14.65 11.97
C GLY A 88 7.65 13.19 12.00
N GLU A 89 8.47 12.30 11.45
CA GLU A 89 8.16 10.88 11.33
C GLU A 89 7.97 10.19 12.69
N ASP A 90 8.64 10.67 13.72
CA ASP A 90 8.56 10.12 15.09
C ASP A 90 7.18 10.27 15.74
N LYS A 91 6.35 11.15 15.19
CA LYS A 91 4.96 11.34 15.65
C LYS A 91 3.97 10.39 14.98
N PHE A 92 4.44 9.49 14.13
CA PHE A 92 3.59 8.58 13.37
C PHE A 92 4.01 7.14 13.59
N LYS A 93 3.01 6.24 13.62
CA LYS A 93 3.24 4.80 13.72
C LYS A 93 2.79 4.13 12.43
N ARG A 94 3.69 3.34 11.83
CA ARG A 94 3.39 2.53 10.65
C ARG A 94 3.20 1.08 11.05
N GLU A 95 2.07 0.50 10.68
CA GLU A 95 1.74 -0.88 11.01
C GLU A 95 1.38 -1.66 9.75
N ILE A 96 1.97 -2.83 9.59
CA ILE A 96 1.55 -3.79 8.57
C ILE A 96 0.45 -4.64 9.19
N LEU A 97 -0.73 -4.60 8.59
CA LEU A 97 -1.89 -5.32 9.09
C LEU A 97 -1.91 -6.77 8.60
N ILE A 98 -1.77 -6.96 7.29
CA ILE A 98 -1.68 -8.27 6.67
C ILE A 98 -0.76 -8.24 5.46
N PHE A 99 -0.10 -9.37 5.19
CA PHE A 99 0.60 -9.62 3.93
C PHE A 99 -0.32 -10.36 2.98
N THR A 100 -0.18 -10.09 1.69
CA THR A 100 -0.99 -10.74 0.64
C THR A 100 -0.09 -11.37 -0.42
N THR A 101 -0.60 -12.39 -1.09
CA THR A 101 0.18 -13.22 -2.03
C THR A 101 -0.26 -13.08 -3.48
N ASN A 102 -1.32 -12.32 -3.75
CA ASN A 102 -1.80 -12.06 -5.10
C ASN A 102 -2.56 -10.73 -5.16
N LYS A 103 -2.76 -10.22 -6.37
CA LYS A 103 -3.39 -8.90 -6.57
C LYS A 103 -4.87 -8.88 -6.20
N THR A 104 -5.59 -9.96 -6.42
CA THR A 104 -7.02 -10.04 -6.08
C THR A 104 -7.21 -9.91 -4.57
N ASP A 105 -6.46 -10.68 -3.80
CA ASP A 105 -6.50 -10.61 -2.34
C ASP A 105 -6.06 -9.24 -1.83
N THR A 106 -5.03 -8.65 -2.43
CA THR A 106 -4.58 -7.31 -2.06
C THR A 106 -5.70 -6.28 -2.23
N SER A 107 -6.38 -6.28 -3.35
CA SER A 107 -7.50 -5.36 -3.62
C SER A 107 -8.68 -5.61 -2.69
N PHE A 108 -9.01 -6.88 -2.45
CA PHE A 108 -10.11 -7.25 -1.55
C PHE A 108 -9.84 -6.79 -0.11
N TRP A 109 -8.67 -7.13 0.42
CA TRP A 109 -8.37 -6.82 1.83
C TRP A 109 -8.17 -5.33 2.08
N GLU A 110 -7.62 -4.59 1.13
CA GLU A 110 -7.56 -3.13 1.24
C GLU A 110 -8.97 -2.54 1.38
N MET A 111 -9.87 -2.94 0.49
CA MET A 111 -11.27 -2.49 0.51
C MET A 111 -11.97 -2.93 1.79
N ALA A 112 -11.85 -4.21 2.14
CA ALA A 112 -12.54 -4.80 3.30
C ALA A 112 -12.10 -4.15 4.61
N ILE A 113 -10.81 -3.92 4.79
CA ILE A 113 -10.27 -3.29 6.01
C ILE A 113 -10.68 -1.83 6.07
N GLN A 114 -10.66 -1.10 4.95
CA GLN A 114 -11.11 0.28 4.91
C GLN A 114 -12.59 0.40 5.30
N ILE A 115 -13.44 -0.52 4.86
CA ILE A 115 -14.86 -0.55 5.23
C ILE A 115 -15.00 -0.91 6.72
N LYS A 116 -14.31 -1.94 7.16
CA LYS A 116 -14.35 -2.41 8.56
C LYS A 116 -13.93 -1.31 9.54
N GLU A 117 -12.90 -0.54 9.20
CA GLU A 117 -12.38 0.52 10.04
C GLU A 117 -13.11 1.86 9.85
N ASP A 118 -14.19 1.89 9.08
CA ASP A 118 -15.05 3.06 8.85
C ASP A 118 -14.27 4.30 8.42
N VAL A 119 -13.36 4.16 7.47
CA VAL A 119 -12.47 5.26 7.06
C VAL A 119 -13.23 6.47 6.48
N LEU A 120 -14.45 6.28 5.98
CA LEU A 120 -15.27 7.39 5.44
C LEU A 120 -15.93 8.23 6.55
N PHE A 121 -16.11 7.67 7.75
CA PHE A 121 -16.87 8.32 8.83
C PHE A 121 -16.02 8.66 10.04
N LYS A 122 -14.91 7.95 10.26
CA LYS A 122 -14.02 8.18 11.39
C LYS A 122 -12.93 9.20 11.07
N ASN A 123 -12.11 9.52 12.06
CA ASN A 123 -10.98 10.43 11.95
C ASN A 123 -9.86 9.79 11.12
N SER A 124 -10.01 9.79 9.79
CA SER A 124 -9.04 9.20 8.88
C SER A 124 -8.63 10.17 7.77
N TYR A 125 -7.45 9.93 7.19
CA TYR A 125 -6.97 10.63 6.01
C TYR A 125 -7.60 10.09 4.72
N ASN A 126 -8.23 8.91 4.75
CA ASN A 126 -8.80 8.30 3.57
C ASN A 126 -9.94 9.14 3.00
N ARG A 127 -9.93 9.32 1.67
CA ARG A 127 -10.94 10.12 0.97
C ARG A 127 -11.99 9.25 0.28
N HIS A 128 -11.72 7.96 0.12
CA HIS A 128 -12.62 7.01 -0.53
C HIS A 128 -12.24 5.59 -0.11
N ILE A 129 -13.14 4.65 -0.44
CA ILE A 129 -12.85 3.22 -0.33
C ILE A 129 -12.17 2.77 -1.62
N ALA A 130 -11.04 2.08 -1.49
CA ALA A 130 -10.26 1.58 -2.63
C ALA A 130 -11.11 0.73 -3.57
N ASN A 131 -10.87 0.87 -4.87
CA ASN A 131 -11.53 0.12 -5.93
C ASN A 131 -13.05 0.32 -6.00
N THR A 132 -13.58 1.41 -5.44
CA THR A 132 -14.99 1.74 -5.43
C THR A 132 -15.19 3.21 -5.78
N LYS A 133 -16.46 3.60 -5.91
CA LYS A 133 -16.88 5.02 -6.04
C LYS A 133 -17.42 5.57 -4.71
N PHE A 134 -17.07 4.94 -3.59
CA PHE A 134 -17.51 5.39 -2.27
C PHE A 134 -16.54 6.42 -1.71
N PHE A 135 -16.97 7.68 -1.72
CA PHE A 135 -16.15 8.82 -1.30
C PHE A 135 -16.64 9.39 0.03
N LYS A 136 -15.68 9.91 0.80
CA LYS A 136 -15.97 10.62 2.05
C LYS A 136 -16.90 11.81 1.80
N GLY A 137 -17.99 11.90 2.57
CA GLY A 137 -19.00 12.92 2.41
C GLY A 137 -20.08 12.61 1.35
N LYS A 138 -19.94 11.49 0.62
CA LYS A 138 -20.92 11.07 -0.39
C LYS A 138 -21.75 9.86 0.06
N VAL A 139 -21.27 9.10 1.03
CA VAL A 139 -21.98 7.96 1.61
C VAL A 139 -22.61 8.41 2.93
N THR A 140 -23.87 8.09 3.13
CA THR A 140 -24.60 8.49 4.35
C THR A 140 -24.33 7.48 5.47
N ASP A 141 -23.95 7.98 6.64
CA ASP A 141 -23.87 7.17 7.85
C ASP A 141 -25.25 7.01 8.46
N ILE A 142 -25.86 5.85 8.23
CA ILE A 142 -27.20 5.56 8.72
C ILE A 142 -27.26 5.17 10.20
N PHE A 143 -26.12 4.96 10.81
CA PHE A 143 -26.03 4.56 12.24
C PHE A 143 -25.70 5.74 13.15
N GLY A 144 -25.53 6.89 12.58
CA GLY A 144 -25.31 8.11 13.34
C GLY A 144 -24.00 8.70 13.41
#